data_c7e3274e7854aecca59b8f6e1f6d256a
#
_entry.id   c7e3274e7854aecca59b8f6e1f6d256a
#
_cell.length_a   1.000
_cell.length_b   1.000
_cell.length_c   1.000
_cell.angle_alpha   90.00
_cell.angle_beta   90.00
_cell.angle_gamma   90.00
#
_symmetry.space_group_name_H-M   'P 1'
#
loop_
_entity.id
_entity.type
_entity.pdbx_description
1 polymer ?
#
loop_
_entity_poly.entity_id
_entity_poly.type
_entity_poly.pdbx_seq_one_letter_code
_entity_poly.pdbx_strand_id
1 'polypeptide(L)'
;MNASPNIIEVSVKDFQQDVVEKSRQIPVMLEFYAPGAAPSELQAPILKKLATEFAGKFLLARVNVQENQQIVQQLKVRTLPTIKIIVNAQMAHDLEGEQTETQLRELLESLTMSPIERIREQINLLLLAGNRQGAIQMLQEAISQEPQNHALHVELADLLVMESRIDEARELLATLPSDTIGIGKPKNRIEFSELSASLPALTELLDSVTQQP
;
A
#
# COMPACT_ATOMS: atom_id res chain seq x y z
N MET A 1 13.86 10.94 -12.57
CA MET A 1 14.67 11.49 -11.48
C MET A 1 15.04 10.32 -10.58
N ASN A 2 16.32 9.95 -10.49
CA ASN A 2 16.77 8.94 -9.54
C ASN A 2 16.70 9.58 -8.15
N ALA A 3 15.66 9.25 -7.38
CA ALA A 3 15.64 9.57 -5.97
C ALA A 3 16.80 8.81 -5.32
N SER A 4 17.73 9.51 -4.70
CA SER A 4 18.77 8.88 -3.90
C SER A 4 18.06 8.04 -2.83
N PRO A 5 18.51 6.81 -2.58
CA PRO A 5 17.91 6.00 -1.54
C PRO A 5 17.98 6.76 -0.22
N ASN A 6 16.89 6.73 0.55
CA ASN A 6 16.76 7.40 1.84
C ASN A 6 17.58 6.63 2.89
N ILE A 7 18.91 6.69 2.78
CA ILE A 7 19.86 5.96 3.61
C ILE A 7 20.82 6.96 4.27
N ILE A 8 20.94 6.89 5.57
CA ILE A 8 21.86 7.72 6.35
C ILE A 8 22.67 6.88 7.34
N GLU A 9 23.90 7.31 7.64
CA GLU A 9 24.65 6.85 8.80
C GLU A 9 24.33 7.75 9.98
N VAL A 10 24.06 7.15 11.14
CA VAL A 10 23.60 7.87 12.33
C VAL A 10 24.63 7.76 13.44
N SER A 11 24.96 8.90 14.02
CA SER A 11 25.77 9.01 15.23
C SER A 11 24.93 9.33 16.47
N VAL A 12 25.55 9.25 17.65
CA VAL A 12 24.91 9.64 18.93
C VAL A 12 24.38 11.08 18.87
N LYS A 13 25.09 11.98 18.18
CA LYS A 13 24.74 13.41 18.11
C LYS A 13 23.48 13.66 17.27
N ASP A 14 23.35 12.89 16.21
CA ASP A 14 22.30 13.08 15.20
C ASP A 14 21.05 12.24 15.49
N PHE A 15 21.15 11.27 16.43
CA PHE A 15 20.11 10.29 16.71
C PHE A 15 18.75 10.91 17.00
N GLN A 16 18.70 11.97 17.82
CA GLN A 16 17.44 12.61 18.15
C GLN A 16 16.76 13.21 16.92
N GLN A 17 17.52 13.92 16.09
CA GLN A 17 16.98 14.60 14.93
C GLN A 17 16.71 13.64 13.77
N ASP A 18 17.66 12.78 13.47
CA ASP A 18 17.64 11.96 12.25
C ASP A 18 16.86 10.64 12.43
N VAL A 19 16.64 10.22 13.68
CA VAL A 19 15.86 9.00 13.96
C VAL A 19 14.54 9.37 14.65
N VAL A 20 14.58 10.01 15.82
CA VAL A 20 13.37 10.22 16.62
C VAL A 20 12.42 11.22 15.94
N GLU A 21 12.90 12.40 15.57
CA GLU A 21 12.04 13.41 14.93
C GLU A 21 11.60 13.00 13.51
N LYS A 22 12.47 12.35 12.74
CA LYS A 22 12.11 11.81 11.42
C LYS A 22 11.05 10.72 11.50
N SER A 23 11.07 9.89 12.55
CA SER A 23 10.08 8.84 12.75
C SER A 23 8.64 9.33 12.96
N ARG A 24 8.47 10.63 13.24
CA ARG A 24 7.15 11.28 13.31
C ARG A 24 6.53 11.56 11.93
N GLN A 25 7.37 11.54 10.89
CA GLN A 25 6.95 11.85 9.52
C GLN A 25 6.84 10.57 8.67
N ILE A 26 7.85 9.72 8.75
CA ILE A 26 7.95 8.44 8.02
C ILE A 26 8.55 7.37 8.94
N PRO A 27 8.24 6.09 8.75
CA PRO A 27 8.90 5.01 9.48
C PRO A 27 10.43 5.08 9.33
N VAL A 28 11.15 4.88 10.42
CA VAL A 28 12.61 4.77 10.41
C VAL A 28 13.01 3.32 10.71
N MET A 29 13.69 2.70 9.76
CA MET A 29 14.33 1.40 9.93
C MET A 29 15.76 1.62 10.39
N LEU A 30 16.05 1.33 11.64
CA LEU A 30 17.35 1.51 12.28
C LEU A 30 18.12 0.20 12.28
N GLU A 31 19.13 0.09 11.41
CA GLU A 31 20.03 -1.06 11.33
C GLU A 31 21.23 -0.89 12.26
N PHE A 32 21.46 -1.85 13.14
CA PHE A 32 22.70 -1.99 13.90
C PHE A 32 23.61 -3.02 13.22
N TYR A 33 24.79 -2.58 12.80
CA TYR A 33 25.71 -3.41 12.04
C TYR A 33 27.16 -3.25 12.54
N ALA A 34 27.99 -4.24 12.26
CA ALA A 34 29.44 -4.15 12.42
C ALA A 34 30.12 -4.37 11.05
N PRO A 35 31.03 -3.46 10.63
CA PRO A 35 31.86 -3.69 9.45
C PRO A 35 32.68 -4.98 9.58
N GLY A 36 32.72 -5.78 8.50
CA GLY A 36 33.44 -7.06 8.49
C GLY A 36 32.73 -8.22 9.18
N ALA A 37 31.56 -8.00 9.78
CA ALA A 37 30.76 -9.09 10.32
C ALA A 37 29.87 -9.68 9.20
N ALA A 38 30.10 -10.96 8.85
CA ALA A 38 29.41 -11.62 7.75
C ALA A 38 27.87 -11.48 7.77
N PRO A 39 27.17 -11.66 8.92
CA PRO A 39 25.71 -11.46 8.98
C PRO A 39 25.28 -10.03 8.62
N SER A 40 26.02 -9.01 9.06
CA SER A 40 25.73 -7.60 8.72
C SER A 40 25.97 -7.32 7.23
N GLU A 41 26.99 -7.93 6.65
CA GLU A 41 27.30 -7.76 5.22
C GLU A 41 26.26 -8.45 4.31
N LEU A 42 25.69 -9.56 4.74
CA LEU A 42 24.61 -10.25 4.04
C LEU A 42 23.29 -9.45 4.11
N GLN A 43 23.03 -8.79 5.24
CA GLN A 43 21.81 -7.99 5.43
C GLN A 43 21.83 -6.68 4.64
N ALA A 44 22.98 -6.03 4.53
CA ALA A 44 23.12 -4.69 3.95
C ALA A 44 22.58 -4.57 2.49
N PRO A 45 22.83 -5.48 1.54
CA PRO A 45 22.29 -5.39 0.19
C PRO A 45 20.75 -5.50 0.15
N ILE A 46 20.14 -6.31 1.02
CA ILE A 46 18.69 -6.44 1.13
C ILE A 46 18.08 -5.10 1.57
N LEU A 47 18.64 -4.49 2.62
CA LEU A 47 18.15 -3.20 3.12
C LEU A 47 18.31 -2.06 2.11
N LYS A 48 19.44 -2.01 1.40
CA LYS A 48 19.67 -1.01 0.35
C LYS A 48 18.72 -1.17 -0.83
N LYS A 49 18.44 -2.42 -1.23
CA LYS A 49 17.46 -2.72 -2.27
C LYS A 49 16.08 -2.22 -1.86
N LEU A 50 15.61 -2.57 -0.66
CA LEU A 50 14.32 -2.12 -0.13
C LEU A 50 14.25 -0.59 0.00
N ALA A 51 15.32 0.08 0.46
CA ALA A 51 15.38 1.53 0.53
C ALA A 51 15.24 2.20 -0.83
N THR A 52 15.74 1.56 -1.89
CA THR A 52 15.60 2.04 -3.26
C THR A 52 14.19 1.82 -3.80
N GLU A 53 13.61 0.65 -3.58
CA GLU A 53 12.28 0.29 -4.09
C GLU A 53 11.16 1.07 -3.40
N PHE A 54 11.25 1.27 -2.09
CA PHE A 54 10.28 2.04 -1.33
C PHE A 54 10.47 3.57 -1.42
N ALA A 55 11.50 4.05 -2.13
CA ALA A 55 11.72 5.42 -2.59
C ALA A 55 11.16 6.53 -1.67
N GLY A 56 11.69 6.66 -0.45
CA GLY A 56 11.31 7.73 0.50
C GLY A 56 10.06 7.44 1.35
N LYS A 57 9.41 6.29 1.20
CA LYS A 57 8.33 5.87 2.10
C LYS A 57 8.84 5.50 3.51
N PHE A 58 10.12 5.21 3.67
CA PHE A 58 10.80 5.04 4.96
C PHE A 58 12.23 5.55 4.89
N LEU A 59 12.87 5.74 6.03
CA LEU A 59 14.29 6.09 6.18
C LEU A 59 15.06 4.87 6.65
N LEU A 60 16.12 4.47 5.94
CA LEU A 60 17.10 3.51 6.44
C LEU A 60 18.21 4.26 7.17
N ALA A 61 18.20 4.18 8.48
CA ALA A 61 19.21 4.74 9.37
C ALA A 61 20.16 3.63 9.83
N ARG A 62 21.45 3.78 9.62
CA ARG A 62 22.45 2.77 9.90
C ARG A 62 23.34 3.20 11.05
N VAL A 63 23.58 2.32 12.02
CA VAL A 63 24.41 2.57 13.20
C VAL A 63 25.56 1.57 13.22
N ASN A 64 26.76 2.07 13.02
CA ASN A 64 27.98 1.29 13.28
C ASN A 64 28.15 1.10 14.79
N VAL A 65 28.02 -0.14 15.26
CA VAL A 65 28.08 -0.44 16.71
C VAL A 65 29.45 -0.21 17.33
N GLN A 66 30.52 -0.26 16.54
CA GLN A 66 31.88 -0.02 17.02
C GLN A 66 32.08 1.46 17.40
N GLU A 67 31.43 2.37 16.69
CA GLU A 67 31.55 3.81 16.87
C GLU A 67 30.47 4.38 17.80
N ASN A 68 29.34 3.69 17.95
CA ASN A 68 28.15 4.21 18.63
C ASN A 68 27.68 3.34 19.81
N GLN A 69 28.61 2.93 20.67
CA GLN A 69 28.31 2.05 21.80
C GLN A 69 27.25 2.57 22.77
N GLN A 70 27.13 3.89 22.89
CA GLN A 70 26.11 4.52 23.72
C GLN A 70 24.69 4.22 23.21
N ILE A 71 24.46 4.31 21.90
CA ILE A 71 23.15 3.98 21.28
C ILE A 71 22.89 2.47 21.47
N VAL A 72 23.90 1.64 21.25
CA VAL A 72 23.82 0.19 21.42
C VAL A 72 23.35 -0.20 22.84
N GLN A 73 23.92 0.44 23.86
CA GLN A 73 23.57 0.20 25.27
C GLN A 73 22.15 0.71 25.59
N GLN A 74 21.81 1.93 25.16
CA GLN A 74 20.51 2.52 25.42
C GLN A 74 19.37 1.73 24.77
N LEU A 75 19.59 1.22 23.56
CA LEU A 75 18.60 0.44 22.83
C LEU A 75 18.75 -1.08 23.05
N LYS A 76 19.64 -1.49 23.98
CA LYS A 76 19.82 -2.89 24.44
C LYS A 76 20.08 -3.86 23.29
N VAL A 77 20.88 -3.46 22.29
CA VAL A 77 21.25 -4.32 21.17
C VAL A 77 22.19 -5.43 21.66
N ARG A 78 21.86 -6.68 21.40
CA ARG A 78 22.59 -7.85 21.90
C ARG A 78 23.21 -8.69 20.78
N THR A 79 22.59 -8.70 19.63
CA THR A 79 22.99 -9.51 18.46
C THR A 79 23.17 -8.63 17.24
N LEU A 80 23.88 -9.10 16.22
CA LEU A 80 24.06 -8.39 14.95
C LEU A 80 23.79 -9.34 13.77
N PRO A 81 23.13 -8.82 12.71
CA PRO A 81 22.49 -7.52 12.67
C PRO A 81 21.28 -7.44 13.60
N THR A 82 20.90 -6.24 14.02
CA THR A 82 19.60 -5.98 14.67
C THR A 82 18.93 -4.83 13.92
N ILE A 83 17.65 -4.98 13.64
CA ILE A 83 16.84 -3.96 12.96
C ILE A 83 15.73 -3.52 13.92
N LYS A 84 15.67 -2.24 14.22
CA LYS A 84 14.58 -1.65 15.02
C LYS A 84 13.76 -0.72 14.14
N ILE A 85 12.45 -0.85 14.22
CA ILE A 85 11.54 0.05 13.49
C ILE A 85 10.98 1.07 14.47
N ILE A 86 11.14 2.35 14.11
CA ILE A 86 10.67 3.47 14.92
C ILE A 86 9.60 4.22 14.13
N VAL A 87 8.44 4.40 14.75
CA VAL A 87 7.28 5.10 14.18
C VAL A 87 6.71 6.03 15.25
N ASN A 88 6.45 7.28 14.91
CA ASN A 88 5.93 8.28 15.85
C ASN A 88 6.75 8.40 17.14
N ALA A 89 8.08 8.34 17.04
CA ALA A 89 9.03 8.37 18.16
C ALA A 89 8.89 7.17 19.13
N GLN A 90 8.25 6.09 18.73
CA GLN A 90 8.09 4.86 19.51
C GLN A 90 8.69 3.68 18.75
N MET A 91 9.24 2.72 19.49
CA MET A 91 9.71 1.47 18.92
C MET A 91 8.51 0.58 18.57
N ALA A 92 8.30 0.37 17.29
CA ALA A 92 7.23 -0.47 16.78
C ALA A 92 7.64 -1.95 16.68
N HIS A 93 8.88 -2.20 16.22
CA HIS A 93 9.42 -3.56 16.07
C HIS A 93 10.89 -3.63 16.48
N ASP A 94 11.29 -4.79 16.97
CA ASP A 94 12.67 -5.14 17.35
C ASP A 94 12.98 -6.52 16.77
N LEU A 95 13.83 -6.55 15.74
CA LEU A 95 14.15 -7.74 14.97
C LEU A 95 15.63 -8.10 15.19
N GLU A 96 15.89 -9.18 15.92
CA GLU A 96 17.24 -9.65 16.20
C GLU A 96 17.70 -10.67 15.15
N GLY A 97 18.94 -10.56 14.70
CA GLY A 97 19.54 -11.45 13.69
C GLY A 97 19.16 -11.10 12.25
N GLU A 98 19.56 -11.98 11.35
CA GLU A 98 19.29 -11.83 9.91
C GLU A 98 17.80 -11.93 9.61
N GLN A 99 17.33 -11.04 8.76
CA GLN A 99 15.95 -10.99 8.29
C GLN A 99 15.90 -11.26 6.78
N THR A 100 14.93 -12.02 6.34
CA THR A 100 14.72 -12.25 4.91
C THR A 100 14.15 -11.00 4.23
N GLU A 101 14.40 -10.85 2.93
CA GLU A 101 13.82 -9.77 2.13
C GLU A 101 12.30 -9.77 2.22
N THR A 102 11.66 -10.95 2.16
CA THR A 102 10.20 -11.09 2.23
C THR A 102 9.64 -10.54 3.54
N GLN A 103 10.21 -10.94 4.68
CA GLN A 103 9.76 -10.45 6.00
C GLN A 103 9.87 -8.94 6.13
N LEU A 104 11.00 -8.37 5.69
CA LEU A 104 11.22 -6.93 5.75
C LEU A 104 10.29 -6.17 4.78
N ARG A 105 10.02 -6.73 3.62
CA ARG A 105 9.09 -6.17 2.64
C ARG A 105 7.67 -6.11 3.17
N GLU A 106 7.13 -7.22 3.65
CA GLU A 106 5.80 -7.31 4.26
C GLU A 106 5.65 -6.31 5.41
N LEU A 107 6.67 -6.22 6.26
CA LEU A 107 6.69 -5.26 7.36
C LEU A 107 6.67 -3.81 6.85
N LEU A 108 7.52 -3.47 5.88
CA LEU A 108 7.55 -2.13 5.30
C LEU A 108 6.23 -1.78 4.59
N GLU A 109 5.65 -2.70 3.84
CA GLU A 109 4.34 -2.52 3.21
C GLU A 109 3.29 -2.18 4.26
N SER A 110 3.20 -2.95 5.35
CA SER A 110 2.25 -2.70 6.43
C SER A 110 2.40 -1.34 7.11
N LEU A 111 3.65 -0.84 7.22
CA LEU A 111 3.98 0.43 7.89
C LEU A 111 3.87 1.65 6.97
N THR A 112 4.08 1.45 5.65
CA THR A 112 4.12 2.53 4.66
C THR A 112 2.86 2.65 3.83
N MET A 113 1.92 1.72 3.97
CA MET A 113 0.59 1.85 3.38
C MET A 113 -0.13 3.05 3.95
N SER A 114 -0.63 3.90 3.08
CA SER A 114 -1.58 4.94 3.46
C SER A 114 -2.87 4.32 4.00
N PRO A 115 -3.68 5.05 4.78
CA PRO A 115 -4.99 4.57 5.21
C PRO A 115 -5.85 4.09 4.04
N ILE A 116 -5.78 4.79 2.91
CA ILE A 116 -6.53 4.46 1.70
C ILE A 116 -6.03 3.17 1.03
N GLU A 117 -4.70 2.94 0.99
CA GLU A 117 -4.13 1.71 0.45
C GLU A 117 -4.55 0.50 1.29
N ARG A 118 -4.59 0.64 2.63
CA ARG A 118 -5.11 -0.40 3.54
C ARG A 118 -6.57 -0.72 3.30
N ILE A 119 -7.40 0.31 3.12
CA ILE A 119 -8.83 0.13 2.80
C ILE A 119 -8.98 -0.60 1.46
N ARG A 120 -8.22 -0.24 0.45
CA ARG A 120 -8.24 -0.92 -0.86
C ARG A 120 -7.85 -2.38 -0.76
N GLU A 121 -6.85 -2.71 0.02
CA GLU A 121 -6.45 -4.10 0.24
C GLU A 121 -7.58 -4.90 0.92
N GLN A 122 -8.20 -4.36 1.96
CA GLN A 122 -9.34 -4.99 2.62
C GLN A 122 -10.53 -5.18 1.66
N ILE A 123 -10.81 -4.18 0.81
CA ILE A 123 -11.84 -4.28 -0.23
C ILE A 123 -11.51 -5.42 -1.19
N ASN A 124 -10.26 -5.53 -1.65
CA ASN A 124 -9.82 -6.61 -2.53
C ASN A 124 -10.00 -8.00 -1.88
N LEU A 125 -9.66 -8.14 -0.60
CA LEU A 125 -9.88 -9.39 0.14
C LEU A 125 -11.37 -9.76 0.23
N LEU A 126 -12.24 -8.78 0.47
CA LEU A 126 -13.69 -8.99 0.48
C LEU A 126 -14.21 -9.43 -0.89
N LEU A 127 -13.69 -8.82 -1.97
CA LEU A 127 -14.05 -9.17 -3.34
C LEU A 127 -13.59 -10.59 -3.71
N LEU A 128 -12.37 -10.97 -3.33
CA LEU A 128 -11.85 -12.33 -3.52
C LEU A 128 -12.67 -13.38 -2.76
N ALA A 129 -13.17 -13.02 -1.57
CA ALA A 129 -14.07 -13.85 -0.78
C ALA A 129 -15.52 -13.86 -1.31
N GLY A 130 -15.83 -13.15 -2.40
CA GLY A 130 -17.19 -13.00 -2.94
C GLY A 130 -18.10 -12.07 -2.12
N ASN A 131 -17.57 -11.42 -1.09
CA ASN A 131 -18.35 -10.52 -0.22
C ASN A 131 -18.38 -9.09 -0.79
N ARG A 132 -19.07 -8.91 -1.92
CA ARG A 132 -19.20 -7.61 -2.59
C ARG A 132 -19.98 -6.60 -1.76
N GLN A 133 -20.98 -7.05 -1.03
CA GLN A 133 -21.77 -6.17 -0.17
C GLN A 133 -20.91 -5.57 0.95
N GLY A 134 -20.03 -6.36 1.57
CA GLY A 134 -19.05 -5.86 2.55
C GLY A 134 -18.07 -4.86 1.93
N ALA A 135 -17.64 -5.09 0.70
CA ALA A 135 -16.77 -4.17 -0.03
C ALA A 135 -17.48 -2.82 -0.31
N ILE A 136 -18.75 -2.85 -0.69
CA ILE A 136 -19.58 -1.62 -0.89
C ILE A 136 -19.70 -0.84 0.41
N GLN A 137 -20.03 -1.50 1.54
CA GLN A 137 -20.13 -0.85 2.84
C GLN A 137 -18.81 -0.19 3.27
N MET A 138 -17.70 -0.89 3.08
CA MET A 138 -16.37 -0.36 3.41
C MET A 138 -16.01 0.86 2.54
N LEU A 139 -16.34 0.85 1.25
CA LEU A 139 -16.15 2.02 0.37
C LEU A 139 -17.02 3.21 0.80
N GLN A 140 -18.27 2.97 1.18
CA GLN A 140 -19.17 4.03 1.67
C GLN A 140 -18.64 4.66 2.96
N GLU A 141 -18.12 3.85 3.88
CA GLU A 141 -17.50 4.33 5.11
C GLU A 141 -16.21 5.14 4.81
N ALA A 142 -15.36 4.65 3.92
CA ALA A 142 -14.16 5.37 3.49
C ALA A 142 -14.49 6.72 2.82
N ILE A 143 -15.52 6.78 1.98
CA ILE A 143 -16.02 8.01 1.36
C ILE A 143 -16.51 8.99 2.43
N SER A 144 -17.18 8.51 3.48
CA SER A 144 -17.64 9.38 4.56
C SER A 144 -16.48 10.06 5.32
N GLN A 145 -15.33 9.39 5.40
CA GLN A 145 -14.11 9.92 6.02
C GLN A 145 -13.32 10.84 5.07
N GLU A 146 -13.30 10.52 3.78
CA GLU A 146 -12.58 11.25 2.74
C GLU A 146 -13.51 11.62 1.56
N PRO A 147 -14.47 12.54 1.74
CA PRO A 147 -15.49 12.85 0.70
C PRO A 147 -14.91 13.41 -0.60
N GLN A 148 -13.72 14.02 -0.54
CA GLN A 148 -13.03 14.58 -1.71
C GLN A 148 -12.15 13.56 -2.45
N ASN A 149 -12.05 12.34 -1.95
CA ASN A 149 -11.28 11.29 -2.61
C ASN A 149 -12.11 10.63 -3.72
N HIS A 150 -12.14 11.28 -4.88
CA HIS A 150 -12.93 10.83 -6.03
C HIS A 150 -12.56 9.42 -6.52
N ALA A 151 -11.36 8.93 -6.22
CA ALA A 151 -10.97 7.56 -6.58
C ALA A 151 -11.83 6.51 -5.86
N LEU A 152 -12.23 6.75 -4.60
CA LEU A 152 -13.13 5.86 -3.85
C LEU A 152 -14.53 5.83 -4.48
N HIS A 153 -15.01 6.99 -4.92
CA HIS A 153 -16.31 7.08 -5.58
C HIS A 153 -16.33 6.31 -6.90
N VAL A 154 -15.24 6.38 -7.67
CA VAL A 154 -15.08 5.59 -8.91
C VAL A 154 -15.08 4.09 -8.63
N GLU A 155 -14.38 3.65 -7.58
CA GLU A 155 -14.35 2.24 -7.17
C GLU A 155 -15.74 1.77 -6.70
N LEU A 156 -16.45 2.59 -5.93
CA LEU A 156 -17.82 2.29 -5.51
C LEU A 156 -18.77 2.18 -6.70
N ALA A 157 -18.70 3.13 -7.65
CA ALA A 157 -19.50 3.09 -8.85
C ALA A 157 -19.24 1.82 -9.69
N ASP A 158 -17.98 1.41 -9.85
CA ASP A 158 -17.62 0.18 -10.58
C ASP A 158 -18.21 -1.07 -9.90
N LEU A 159 -18.18 -1.14 -8.57
CA LEU A 159 -18.81 -2.22 -7.80
C LEU A 159 -20.34 -2.23 -7.90
N LEU A 160 -20.96 -1.07 -7.82
CA LEU A 160 -22.41 -0.94 -7.99
C LEU A 160 -22.87 -1.46 -9.35
N VAL A 161 -22.12 -1.14 -10.43
CA VAL A 161 -22.40 -1.68 -11.77
C VAL A 161 -22.28 -3.21 -11.79
N MET A 162 -21.26 -3.76 -11.13
CA MET A 162 -21.08 -5.23 -11.04
C MET A 162 -22.21 -5.93 -10.25
N GLU A 163 -22.88 -5.22 -9.36
CA GLU A 163 -24.04 -5.69 -8.60
C GLU A 163 -25.37 -5.35 -9.31
N SER A 164 -25.33 -4.90 -10.57
CA SER A 164 -26.50 -4.48 -11.36
C SER A 164 -27.26 -3.29 -10.78
N ARG A 165 -26.64 -2.51 -9.90
CA ARG A 165 -27.18 -1.27 -9.30
C ARG A 165 -26.82 -0.06 -10.17
N ILE A 166 -27.24 -0.11 -11.43
CA ILE A 166 -26.81 0.82 -12.51
C ILE A 166 -27.20 2.27 -12.18
N ASP A 167 -28.43 2.48 -11.69
CA ASP A 167 -28.95 3.83 -11.42
C ASP A 167 -28.14 4.52 -10.31
N GLU A 168 -27.84 3.81 -9.23
CA GLU A 168 -27.03 4.34 -8.14
C GLU A 168 -25.60 4.67 -8.61
N ALA A 169 -25.03 3.82 -9.47
CA ALA A 169 -23.72 4.08 -10.05
C ALA A 169 -23.73 5.34 -10.92
N ARG A 170 -24.80 5.59 -11.71
CA ARG A 170 -24.94 6.79 -12.51
C ARG A 170 -25.05 8.06 -11.66
N GLU A 171 -25.90 8.01 -10.64
CA GLU A 171 -26.07 9.14 -9.72
C GLU A 171 -24.74 9.50 -9.08
N LEU A 172 -23.99 8.50 -8.59
CA LEU A 172 -22.67 8.70 -7.99
C LEU A 172 -21.68 9.31 -8.99
N LEU A 173 -21.61 8.77 -10.22
CA LEU A 173 -20.71 9.26 -11.26
C LEU A 173 -21.07 10.67 -11.77
N ALA A 174 -22.34 11.07 -11.67
CA ALA A 174 -22.78 12.40 -12.02
C ALA A 174 -22.30 13.48 -11.05
N THR A 175 -21.95 13.11 -9.82
CA THR A 175 -21.40 14.03 -8.80
C THR A 175 -19.91 14.32 -9.01
N LEU A 176 -19.23 13.53 -9.85
CA LEU A 176 -17.78 13.61 -10.02
C LEU A 176 -17.39 14.52 -11.19
N PRO A 177 -16.24 15.23 -11.08
CA PRO A 177 -15.65 15.94 -12.22
C PRO A 177 -15.42 14.98 -13.40
N SER A 178 -15.65 15.48 -14.62
CA SER A 178 -15.56 14.67 -15.85
C SER A 178 -14.14 14.15 -16.15
N ASP A 179 -13.11 14.82 -15.60
CA ASP A 179 -11.69 14.49 -15.72
C ASP A 179 -11.17 13.59 -14.57
N THR A 180 -12.07 13.09 -13.72
CA THR A 180 -11.70 12.18 -12.63
C THR A 180 -11.02 10.93 -13.18
N ILE A 181 -9.84 10.64 -12.68
CA ILE A 181 -9.04 9.49 -13.11
C ILE A 181 -9.82 8.18 -12.86
N GLY A 182 -9.90 7.35 -13.90
CA GLY A 182 -10.56 6.04 -13.83
C GLY A 182 -12.07 6.05 -14.04
N ILE A 183 -12.72 7.23 -14.15
CA ILE A 183 -14.18 7.36 -14.32
C ILE A 183 -14.71 6.65 -15.59
N GLY A 184 -13.88 6.48 -16.60
CA GLY A 184 -14.23 5.77 -17.84
C GLY A 184 -14.56 4.30 -17.62
N LYS A 185 -13.96 3.64 -16.63
CA LYS A 185 -14.16 2.21 -16.38
C LYS A 185 -15.61 1.87 -16.00
N PRO A 186 -16.21 2.46 -14.96
CA PRO A 186 -17.62 2.20 -14.64
C PRO A 186 -18.57 2.73 -15.72
N LYS A 187 -18.29 3.86 -16.39
CA LYS A 187 -19.11 4.37 -17.49
C LYS A 187 -19.18 3.38 -18.66
N ASN A 188 -18.05 2.87 -19.12
CA ASN A 188 -18.01 1.89 -20.20
C ASN A 188 -18.72 0.58 -19.82
N ARG A 189 -18.66 0.16 -18.54
CA ARG A 189 -19.41 -1.00 -18.06
C ARG A 189 -20.93 -0.77 -18.10
N ILE A 190 -21.39 0.43 -17.75
CA ILE A 190 -22.80 0.80 -17.83
C ILE A 190 -23.24 0.72 -19.29
N GLU A 191 -22.53 1.37 -20.21
CA GLU A 191 -22.83 1.36 -21.64
C GLU A 191 -22.86 -0.06 -22.21
N PHE A 192 -21.89 -0.90 -21.84
CA PHE A 192 -21.84 -2.30 -22.24
C PHE A 192 -23.03 -3.11 -21.71
N SER A 193 -23.41 -2.89 -20.46
CA SER A 193 -24.55 -3.56 -19.84
C SER A 193 -25.87 -3.20 -20.56
N GLU A 194 -26.05 -1.94 -20.92
CA GLU A 194 -27.24 -1.46 -21.65
C GLU A 194 -27.28 -1.98 -23.08
N LEU A 195 -26.13 -1.96 -23.75
CA LEU A 195 -26.02 -2.52 -25.09
C LEU A 195 -26.35 -4.03 -25.07
N SER A 196 -25.80 -4.74 -24.10
CA SER A 196 -26.07 -6.18 -23.92
C SER A 196 -27.54 -6.47 -23.62
N ALA A 197 -28.20 -5.62 -22.82
CA ALA A 197 -29.63 -5.76 -22.52
C ALA A 197 -30.54 -5.43 -23.72
N SER A 198 -30.05 -4.63 -24.66
CA SER A 198 -30.78 -4.26 -25.89
C SER A 198 -30.65 -5.28 -27.02
N LEU A 199 -29.72 -6.23 -26.91
CA LEU A 199 -29.54 -7.29 -27.90
C LEU A 199 -30.64 -8.36 -27.75
N PRO A 200 -31.18 -8.88 -28.86
CA PRO A 200 -32.14 -9.98 -28.80
C PRO A 200 -31.50 -11.21 -28.14
N ALA A 201 -32.32 -11.98 -27.44
CA ALA A 201 -31.85 -13.21 -26.80
C ALA A 201 -31.24 -14.14 -27.85
N LEU A 202 -30.20 -14.90 -27.47
CA LEU A 202 -29.49 -15.80 -28.36
C LEU A 202 -30.45 -16.80 -29.04
N THR A 203 -31.53 -17.19 -28.37
CA THR A 203 -32.62 -18.03 -28.90
C THR A 203 -33.36 -17.34 -30.04
N GLU A 204 -33.66 -16.06 -29.95
CA GLU A 204 -34.33 -15.30 -31.00
C GLU A 204 -33.43 -15.11 -32.24
N LEU A 205 -32.12 -14.93 -32.03
CA LEU A 205 -31.14 -14.88 -33.12
C LEU A 205 -31.00 -16.24 -33.81
N LEU A 206 -30.96 -17.32 -33.06
CA LEU A 206 -30.92 -18.67 -33.62
C LEU A 206 -32.19 -19.01 -34.41
N ASP A 207 -33.37 -18.65 -33.90
CA ASP A 207 -34.65 -18.85 -34.59
C ASP A 207 -34.72 -18.01 -35.88
N SER A 208 -34.18 -16.79 -35.87
CA SER A 208 -34.13 -15.96 -37.07
C SER A 208 -33.22 -16.53 -38.18
N VAL A 209 -32.12 -17.19 -37.80
CA VAL A 209 -31.19 -17.83 -38.74
C VAL A 209 -31.76 -19.14 -39.27
N THR A 210 -32.53 -19.88 -38.48
CA THR A 210 -33.13 -21.16 -38.89
C THR A 210 -34.39 -20.98 -39.75
N GLN A 211 -35.01 -19.78 -39.76
CA GLN A 211 -36.20 -19.45 -40.56
C GLN A 211 -35.87 -18.77 -41.89
N GLN A 212 -34.61 -18.58 -42.26
CA GLN A 212 -34.27 -18.14 -43.62
C GLN A 212 -34.20 -19.36 -44.54
N PRO A 213 -35.01 -19.37 -45.62
CA PRO A 213 -35.05 -20.49 -46.57
C PRO A 213 -33.80 -20.64 -47.43
#